data_c262e7c5c785b0b73462977e10dc4ef6
#
_entry.id   c262e7c5c785b0b73462977e10dc4ef6
#
_cell.length_a   1.000
_cell.length_b   1.000
_cell.length_c   1.000
_cell.angle_alpha   90.00
_cell.angle_beta   90.00
_cell.angle_gamma   90.00
#
_symmetry.space_group_name_H-M   'P 1'
#
loop_
_entity.id
_entity.type
_entity.pdbx_description
1 polymer ?
#
loop_
_entity_poly.entity_id
_entity_poly.type
_entity_poly.pdbx_seq_one_letter_code
_entity_poly.pdbx_strand_id
1 'polypeptide(L)'
;MYKRQDYDTYNQSGQYISYLLTPATVCLAVPLYQQMELLKKNLKAVVIGIVSGVLASLVSVLILAKLFRLSHEQYVTLLPKSITTAIGMGVSEELGGIVTITVAVIIITGVLGNMFAEYICKLFRIKSPISRGLAIGTASHAVGTARAMELGEVEGAMSSLAIVVCGLCTVIGASIFSYLW
;
A
#
# COMPACT_ATOMS: atom_id res chain seq x y z
N MET A 1 3.11 19.59 27.56
CA MET A 1 4.44 18.96 27.73
C MET A 1 4.30 17.50 27.32
N TYR A 2 4.57 17.17 26.05
CA TYR A 2 4.55 15.77 25.58
C TYR A 2 5.75 15.06 26.22
N LYS A 3 5.48 14.09 27.11
CA LYS A 3 6.52 13.20 27.62
C LYS A 3 7.03 12.40 26.42
N ARG A 4 8.29 12.62 26.01
CA ARG A 4 9.01 11.71 25.15
C ARG A 4 9.10 10.39 25.92
N GLN A 5 8.28 9.44 25.55
CA GLN A 5 8.36 8.10 26.08
C GLN A 5 9.59 7.44 25.48
N ASP A 6 10.43 6.84 26.31
CA ASP A 6 11.59 6.10 25.83
C ASP A 6 11.13 4.88 25.01
N TYR A 7 11.86 4.55 23.93
CA TYR A 7 11.50 3.46 23.02
C TYR A 7 11.34 2.14 23.77
N ASP A 8 12.23 1.84 24.72
CA ASP A 8 12.18 0.59 25.48
C ASP A 8 10.91 0.47 26.33
N THR A 9 10.48 1.57 26.94
CA THR A 9 9.23 1.62 27.70
C THR A 9 8.01 1.45 26.79
N TYR A 10 8.03 2.04 25.58
CA TYR A 10 6.97 1.85 24.59
C TYR A 10 6.94 0.41 24.08
N ASN A 11 8.09 -0.15 23.76
CA ASN A 11 8.22 -1.49 23.18
C ASN A 11 7.79 -2.61 24.15
N GLN A 12 7.92 -2.42 25.47
CA GLN A 12 7.43 -3.38 26.46
C GLN A 12 5.93 -3.71 26.29
N SER A 13 5.12 -2.73 25.92
CA SER A 13 3.69 -2.94 25.65
C SER A 13 3.40 -3.13 24.16
N GLY A 14 4.13 -2.45 23.29
CA GLY A 14 3.95 -2.52 21.83
C GLY A 14 4.22 -3.90 21.24
N GLN A 15 5.16 -4.67 21.82
CA GLN A 15 5.47 -6.02 21.36
C GLN A 15 4.27 -6.98 21.39
N TYR A 16 3.35 -6.83 22.35
CA TYR A 16 2.13 -7.67 22.40
C TYR A 16 1.22 -7.47 21.21
N ILE A 17 1.13 -6.24 20.70
CA ILE A 17 0.38 -5.92 19.49
C ILE A 17 1.11 -6.50 18.27
N SER A 18 2.44 -6.49 18.26
CA SER A 18 3.25 -7.04 17.19
C SER A 18 3.06 -8.55 17.01
N TYR A 19 2.73 -9.30 18.05
CA TYR A 19 2.40 -10.72 17.94
C TYR A 19 1.13 -10.99 17.11
N LEU A 20 0.21 -10.02 17.05
CA LEU A 20 -1.01 -10.14 16.23
C LEU A 20 -0.74 -9.89 14.74
N LEU A 21 0.41 -9.36 14.37
CA LEU A 21 0.73 -9.03 12.97
C LEU A 21 0.79 -10.29 12.09
N THR A 22 1.44 -11.36 12.58
CA THR A 22 1.54 -12.62 11.82
C THR A 22 0.18 -13.27 11.57
N PRO A 23 -0.68 -13.50 12.59
CA PRO A 23 -2.02 -14.04 12.34
C PRO A 23 -2.87 -13.11 11.46
N ALA A 24 -2.79 -11.79 11.61
CA ALA A 24 -3.50 -10.85 10.74
C ALA A 24 -3.05 -10.99 9.26
N THR A 25 -1.75 -11.14 9.01
CA THR A 25 -1.22 -11.37 7.66
C THR A 25 -1.71 -12.69 7.07
N VAL A 26 -1.76 -13.75 7.88
CA VAL A 26 -2.30 -15.06 7.45
C VAL A 26 -3.79 -14.94 7.11
N CYS A 27 -4.58 -14.22 7.92
CA CYS A 27 -6.00 -13.98 7.63
C CYS A 27 -6.23 -13.29 6.28
N LEU A 28 -5.31 -12.41 5.85
CA LEU A 28 -5.39 -11.79 4.51
C LEU A 28 -5.15 -12.79 3.37
N ALA A 29 -4.43 -13.88 3.63
CA ALA A 29 -4.17 -14.91 2.61
C ALA A 29 -5.37 -15.87 2.41
N VAL A 30 -6.28 -15.99 3.37
CA VAL A 30 -7.43 -16.90 3.28
C VAL A 30 -8.36 -16.55 2.11
N PRO A 31 -8.87 -15.32 1.94
CA PRO A 31 -9.70 -14.95 0.79
C PRO A 31 -8.96 -15.15 -0.54
N LEU A 32 -7.66 -14.88 -0.58
CA LEU A 32 -6.84 -15.10 -1.77
C LEU A 32 -6.82 -16.58 -2.18
N TYR A 33 -6.63 -17.48 -1.21
CA TYR A 33 -6.63 -18.92 -1.45
C TYR A 33 -8.00 -19.39 -1.97
N GLN A 34 -9.09 -18.91 -1.37
CA GLN A 34 -10.47 -19.26 -1.77
C GLN A 34 -10.80 -18.81 -3.19
N GLN A 35 -10.20 -17.74 -3.68
CA GLN A 35 -10.43 -17.18 -5.02
C GLN A 35 -9.31 -17.52 -6.02
N MET A 36 -8.50 -18.54 -5.73
CA MET A 36 -7.33 -18.91 -6.56
C MET A 36 -7.68 -19.27 -8.01
N GLU A 37 -8.82 -19.91 -8.25
CA GLU A 37 -9.26 -20.25 -9.61
C GLU A 37 -9.60 -18.98 -10.42
N LEU A 38 -10.30 -18.03 -9.79
CA LEU A 38 -10.64 -16.76 -10.41
C LEU A 38 -9.36 -15.96 -10.74
N LEU A 39 -8.38 -15.97 -9.84
CA LEU A 39 -7.08 -15.36 -10.05
C LEU A 39 -6.37 -15.96 -11.28
N LYS A 40 -6.29 -17.29 -11.35
CA LYS A 40 -5.64 -17.99 -12.49
C LYS A 40 -6.29 -17.65 -13.83
N LYS A 41 -7.62 -17.57 -13.87
CA LYS A 41 -8.36 -17.20 -15.08
C LYS A 41 -8.11 -15.76 -15.54
N ASN A 42 -7.81 -14.85 -14.61
CA ASN A 42 -7.64 -13.42 -14.89
C ASN A 42 -6.20 -12.94 -14.69
N LEU A 43 -5.22 -13.83 -14.62
CA LEU A 43 -3.83 -13.52 -14.22
C LEU A 43 -3.23 -12.36 -15.02
N LYS A 44 -3.40 -12.33 -16.34
CA LYS A 44 -2.88 -11.24 -17.20
C LYS A 44 -3.49 -9.88 -16.80
N ALA A 45 -4.81 -9.83 -16.61
CA ALA A 45 -5.50 -8.59 -16.23
C ALA A 45 -5.07 -8.12 -14.83
N VAL A 46 -4.91 -9.05 -13.90
CA VAL A 46 -4.45 -8.78 -12.54
C VAL A 46 -3.03 -8.20 -12.54
N VAL A 47 -2.09 -8.85 -13.22
CA VAL A 47 -0.70 -8.38 -13.29
C VAL A 47 -0.61 -7.00 -13.96
N ILE A 48 -1.26 -6.82 -15.10
CA ILE A 48 -1.28 -5.51 -15.78
C ILE A 48 -1.91 -4.45 -14.89
N GLY A 49 -3.02 -4.75 -14.22
CA GLY A 49 -3.70 -3.83 -13.31
C GLY A 49 -2.81 -3.40 -12.15
N ILE A 50 -2.12 -4.34 -11.50
CA ILE A 50 -1.22 -4.02 -10.39
C ILE A 50 -0.01 -3.20 -10.87
N VAL A 51 0.67 -3.64 -11.93
CA VAL A 51 1.84 -2.93 -12.47
C VAL A 51 1.46 -1.50 -12.90
N SER A 52 0.32 -1.33 -13.58
CA SER A 52 -0.15 0.00 -13.96
C SER A 52 -0.46 0.89 -12.74
N GLY A 53 -1.03 0.33 -11.68
CA GLY A 53 -1.30 1.04 -10.42
C GLY A 53 0.00 1.48 -9.72
N VAL A 54 1.00 0.60 -9.64
CA VAL A 54 2.32 0.92 -9.08
C VAL A 54 3.00 2.01 -9.89
N LEU A 55 3.03 1.88 -11.22
CA LEU A 55 3.61 2.89 -12.09
C LEU A 55 2.89 4.23 -11.97
N ALA A 56 1.56 4.24 -11.93
CA ALA A 56 0.79 5.46 -11.73
C ALA A 56 1.13 6.12 -10.37
N SER A 57 1.31 5.33 -9.30
CA SER A 57 1.75 5.84 -8.00
C SER A 57 3.13 6.50 -8.08
N LEU A 58 4.13 5.78 -8.59
CA LEU A 58 5.52 6.28 -8.68
C LEU A 58 5.64 7.51 -9.58
N VAL A 59 4.99 7.49 -10.76
CA VAL A 59 4.97 8.61 -11.69
C VAL A 59 4.26 9.82 -11.09
N SER A 60 3.14 9.63 -10.37
CA SER A 60 2.45 10.74 -9.72
C SER A 60 3.32 11.41 -8.65
N VAL A 61 4.05 10.62 -7.86
CA VAL A 61 5.00 11.16 -6.86
C VAL A 61 6.11 11.93 -7.55
N LEU A 62 6.69 11.42 -8.64
CA LEU A 62 7.73 12.10 -9.41
C LEU A 62 7.23 13.43 -10.00
N ILE A 63 6.03 13.44 -10.59
CA ILE A 63 5.44 14.66 -11.16
C ILE A 63 5.20 15.69 -10.07
N LEU A 64 4.62 15.29 -8.94
CA LEU A 64 4.37 16.19 -7.81
C LEU A 64 5.66 16.69 -7.17
N ALA A 65 6.67 15.84 -7.04
CA ALA A 65 8.00 16.25 -6.54
C ALA A 65 8.62 17.35 -7.44
N LYS A 66 8.54 17.18 -8.76
CA LYS A 66 9.00 18.19 -9.72
C LYS A 66 8.17 19.48 -9.64
N LEU A 67 6.86 19.37 -9.56
CA LEU A 67 5.96 20.51 -9.51
C LEU A 67 6.15 21.35 -8.25
N PHE A 68 6.29 20.70 -7.10
CA PHE A 68 6.49 21.35 -5.80
C PHE A 68 7.95 21.59 -5.44
N ARG A 69 8.89 21.21 -6.33
CA ARG A 69 10.34 21.35 -6.11
C ARG A 69 10.81 20.73 -4.80
N LEU A 70 10.34 19.52 -4.52
CA LEU A 70 10.73 18.79 -3.32
C LEU A 70 12.23 18.46 -3.39
N SER A 71 12.90 18.38 -2.23
CA SER A 71 14.26 17.83 -2.18
C SER A 71 14.28 16.35 -2.53
N HIS A 72 15.44 15.81 -2.90
CA HIS A 72 15.60 14.36 -3.14
C HIS A 72 15.15 13.54 -1.93
N GLU A 73 15.56 13.93 -0.72
CA GLU A 73 15.15 13.28 0.52
C GLU A 73 13.62 13.23 0.70
N GLN A 74 12.92 14.35 0.44
CA GLN A 74 11.48 14.42 0.49
C GLN A 74 10.83 13.55 -0.59
N TYR A 75 11.39 13.51 -1.78
CA TYR A 75 10.92 12.69 -2.88
C TYR A 75 10.98 11.21 -2.56
N VAL A 76 12.14 10.69 -2.13
CA VAL A 76 12.29 9.27 -1.81
C VAL A 76 11.48 8.86 -0.59
N THR A 77 11.22 9.78 0.34
CA THR A 77 10.28 9.61 1.47
C THR A 77 8.87 9.27 1.01
N LEU A 78 8.41 9.84 -0.12
CA LEU A 78 7.05 9.70 -0.63
C LEU A 78 6.88 8.52 -1.59
N LEU A 79 7.96 7.98 -2.18
CA LEU A 79 7.89 6.88 -3.15
C LEU A 79 7.11 5.67 -2.63
N PRO A 80 7.33 5.17 -1.40
CA PRO A 80 6.67 3.99 -0.88
C PRO A 80 5.28 4.25 -0.26
N LYS A 81 4.61 5.37 -0.55
CA LYS A 81 3.37 5.80 0.11
C LYS A 81 2.20 4.82 0.00
N SER A 82 2.18 3.95 -1.01
CA SER A 82 1.03 3.08 -1.32
C SER A 82 1.24 1.61 -0.94
N ILE A 83 2.33 1.29 -0.25
CA ILE A 83 2.60 -0.08 0.24
C ILE A 83 2.45 -0.19 1.75
N THR A 84 2.65 -1.38 2.31
CA THR A 84 2.55 -1.59 3.76
C THR A 84 3.62 -0.82 4.51
N THR A 85 3.30 -0.38 5.73
CA THR A 85 4.22 0.41 6.56
C THR A 85 5.55 -0.30 6.77
N ALA A 86 5.54 -1.61 7.03
CA ALA A 86 6.77 -2.39 7.27
C ALA A 86 7.73 -2.36 6.07
N ILE A 87 7.21 -2.59 4.85
CA ILE A 87 8.03 -2.53 3.63
C ILE A 87 8.42 -1.08 3.33
N GLY A 88 7.48 -0.15 3.49
CA GLY A 88 7.71 1.27 3.20
C GLY A 88 8.78 1.91 4.07
N MET A 89 8.87 1.54 5.35
CA MET A 89 9.94 1.99 6.24
C MET A 89 11.32 1.56 5.72
N GLY A 90 11.47 0.27 5.38
CA GLY A 90 12.74 -0.26 4.86
C GLY A 90 13.15 0.40 3.55
N VAL A 91 12.21 0.57 2.60
CA VAL A 91 12.49 1.27 1.33
C VAL A 91 12.91 2.72 1.57
N SER A 92 12.21 3.44 2.45
CA SER A 92 12.53 4.83 2.77
C SER A 92 13.90 4.97 3.43
N GLU A 93 14.23 4.09 4.37
CA GLU A 93 15.52 4.07 5.05
C GLU A 93 16.66 3.79 4.08
N GLU A 94 16.53 2.78 3.22
CA GLU A 94 17.53 2.40 2.23
C GLU A 94 17.80 3.52 1.20
N LEU A 95 16.77 4.27 0.81
CA LEU A 95 16.88 5.37 -0.15
C LEU A 95 17.24 6.71 0.49
N GLY A 96 17.48 6.77 1.81
CA GLY A 96 17.83 7.99 2.53
C GLY A 96 16.66 8.94 2.77
N GLY A 97 15.43 8.43 2.84
CA GLY A 97 14.23 9.19 3.16
C GLY A 97 13.98 9.33 4.66
N ILE A 98 12.98 10.15 5.01
CA ILE A 98 12.56 10.41 6.39
C ILE A 98 11.50 9.38 6.80
N VAL A 99 11.93 8.27 7.43
CA VAL A 99 11.09 7.11 7.77
C VAL A 99 9.81 7.50 8.53
N THR A 100 9.90 8.42 9.49
CA THR A 100 8.73 8.88 10.28
C THR A 100 7.68 9.55 9.41
N ILE A 101 8.10 10.34 8.41
CA ILE A 101 7.20 10.98 7.44
C ILE A 101 6.61 9.92 6.51
N THR A 102 7.42 8.97 6.05
CA THR A 102 6.94 7.85 5.23
C THR A 102 5.80 7.10 5.93
N VAL A 103 5.98 6.75 7.21
CA VAL A 103 4.94 6.09 8.00
C VAL A 103 3.66 6.91 8.08
N ALA A 104 3.78 8.21 8.37
CA ALA A 104 2.63 9.11 8.45
C ALA A 104 1.87 9.17 7.11
N VAL A 105 2.58 9.30 5.99
CA VAL A 105 1.99 9.39 4.64
C VAL A 105 1.33 8.06 4.25
N ILE A 106 1.93 6.91 4.56
CA ILE A 106 1.33 5.59 4.34
C ILE A 106 0.01 5.47 5.09
N ILE A 107 -0.01 5.84 6.38
CA ILE A 107 -1.24 5.79 7.20
C ILE A 107 -2.32 6.70 6.61
N ILE A 108 -1.99 7.95 6.29
CA ILE A 108 -2.93 8.90 5.66
C ILE A 108 -3.46 8.33 4.34
N THR A 109 -2.58 7.80 3.48
CA THR A 109 -2.97 7.20 2.19
C THR A 109 -3.94 6.03 2.41
N GLY A 110 -3.67 5.16 3.38
CA GLY A 110 -4.53 4.04 3.71
C GLY A 110 -5.91 4.48 4.22
N VAL A 111 -5.95 5.43 5.15
CA VAL A 111 -7.20 5.96 5.72
C VAL A 111 -8.05 6.65 4.65
N LEU A 112 -7.46 7.52 3.85
CA LEU A 112 -8.17 8.20 2.76
C LEU A 112 -8.67 7.18 1.72
N GLY A 113 -7.85 6.20 1.36
CA GLY A 113 -8.26 5.16 0.44
C GLY A 113 -9.41 4.30 0.97
N ASN A 114 -9.39 3.94 2.25
CA ASN A 114 -10.51 3.24 2.88
C ASN A 114 -11.81 4.07 2.83
N MET A 115 -11.73 5.35 3.20
CA MET A 115 -12.90 6.26 3.25
C MET A 115 -13.50 6.51 1.87
N PHE A 116 -12.66 6.71 0.86
CA PHE A 116 -13.10 7.14 -0.47
C PHE A 116 -13.19 6.02 -1.51
N ALA A 117 -12.82 4.78 -1.16
CA ALA A 117 -12.78 3.64 -2.08
C ALA A 117 -14.04 3.49 -2.92
N GLU A 118 -15.21 3.42 -2.29
CA GLU A 118 -16.47 3.26 -3.00
C GLU A 118 -16.83 4.47 -3.86
N TYR A 119 -16.63 5.66 -3.31
CA TYR A 119 -16.93 6.90 -4.01
C TYR A 119 -16.11 7.00 -5.30
N ILE A 120 -14.80 6.72 -5.22
CA ILE A 120 -13.90 6.73 -6.39
C ILE A 120 -14.31 5.64 -7.38
N CYS A 121 -14.59 4.42 -6.93
CA CYS A 121 -15.06 3.34 -7.80
C CYS A 121 -16.36 3.70 -8.52
N LYS A 122 -17.30 4.35 -7.85
CA LYS A 122 -18.55 4.84 -8.45
C LYS A 122 -18.30 5.97 -9.45
N LEU A 123 -17.47 6.93 -9.11
CA LEU A 123 -17.13 8.09 -9.95
C LEU A 123 -16.49 7.64 -11.28
N PHE A 124 -15.54 6.71 -11.22
CA PHE A 124 -14.86 6.17 -12.40
C PHE A 124 -15.59 4.97 -13.03
N ARG A 125 -16.80 4.64 -12.54
CA ARG A 125 -17.64 3.54 -13.04
C ARG A 125 -16.92 2.18 -13.05
N ILE A 126 -16.10 1.92 -12.07
CA ILE A 126 -15.40 0.62 -11.90
C ILE A 126 -16.41 -0.38 -11.32
N LYS A 127 -16.98 -1.22 -12.19
CA LYS A 127 -18.05 -2.16 -11.83
C LYS A 127 -17.54 -3.56 -11.50
N SER A 128 -16.44 -3.98 -12.11
CA SER A 128 -15.88 -5.33 -11.91
C SER A 128 -15.35 -5.48 -10.49
N PRO A 129 -15.76 -6.52 -9.74
CA PRO A 129 -15.22 -6.83 -8.40
C PRO A 129 -13.70 -6.98 -8.42
N ILE A 130 -13.16 -7.67 -9.42
CA ILE A 130 -11.70 -7.85 -9.61
C ILE A 130 -11.02 -6.48 -9.70
N SER A 131 -11.52 -5.60 -10.57
CA SER A 131 -10.92 -4.28 -10.78
C SER A 131 -11.02 -3.39 -9.55
N ARG A 132 -12.14 -3.46 -8.80
CA ARG A 132 -12.31 -2.74 -7.53
C ARG A 132 -11.29 -3.20 -6.50
N GLY A 133 -11.18 -4.51 -6.28
CA GLY A 133 -10.23 -5.08 -5.34
C GLY A 133 -8.79 -4.68 -5.68
N LEU A 134 -8.38 -4.82 -6.95
CA LEU A 134 -7.04 -4.43 -7.39
C LEU A 134 -6.79 -2.92 -7.19
N ALA A 135 -7.73 -2.06 -7.57
CA ALA A 135 -7.58 -0.61 -7.42
C ALA A 135 -7.43 -0.21 -5.95
N ILE A 136 -8.24 -0.78 -5.05
CA ILE A 136 -8.18 -0.49 -3.62
C ILE A 136 -6.86 -0.99 -3.01
N GLY A 137 -6.48 -2.24 -3.31
CA GLY A 137 -5.26 -2.83 -2.76
C GLY A 137 -3.98 -2.14 -3.23
N THR A 138 -3.91 -1.73 -4.50
CA THR A 138 -2.76 -1.00 -5.06
C THR A 138 -2.64 0.43 -4.55
N ALA A 139 -3.76 1.08 -4.25
CA ALA A 139 -3.75 2.47 -3.79
C ALA A 139 -3.57 2.59 -2.27
N SER A 140 -4.15 1.66 -1.47
CA SER A 140 -4.41 1.88 -0.05
C SER A 140 -3.98 0.72 0.84
N HIS A 141 -3.21 -0.20 0.31
CA HIS A 141 -2.59 -1.33 1.03
C HIS A 141 -3.56 -2.05 2.01
N ALA A 142 -3.08 -2.46 3.19
CA ALA A 142 -3.88 -3.25 4.14
C ALA A 142 -5.11 -2.50 4.69
N VAL A 143 -5.01 -1.19 4.91
CA VAL A 143 -6.14 -0.39 5.44
C VAL A 143 -7.28 -0.31 4.42
N GLY A 144 -6.96 -0.13 3.13
CA GLY A 144 -7.97 -0.19 2.05
C GLY A 144 -8.52 -1.60 1.84
N THR A 145 -7.70 -2.63 2.06
CA THR A 145 -8.13 -4.03 1.91
C THR A 145 -9.21 -4.40 2.93
N ALA A 146 -9.17 -3.86 4.14
CA ALA A 146 -10.27 -4.03 5.08
C ALA A 146 -11.61 -3.57 4.47
N ARG A 147 -11.61 -2.43 3.77
CA ARG A 147 -12.79 -1.95 3.03
C ARG A 147 -13.16 -2.85 1.85
N ALA A 148 -12.17 -3.35 1.12
CA ALA A 148 -12.41 -4.28 0.01
C ALA A 148 -13.09 -5.57 0.47
N MET A 149 -12.73 -6.09 1.65
CA MET A 149 -13.37 -7.27 2.26
C MET A 149 -14.84 -7.03 2.62
N GLU A 150 -15.18 -5.83 3.07
CA GLU A 150 -16.58 -5.45 3.34
C GLU A 150 -17.41 -5.33 2.04
N LEU A 151 -16.78 -4.99 0.92
CA LEU A 151 -17.44 -4.87 -0.39
C LEU A 151 -17.76 -6.24 -1.01
N GLY A 152 -16.94 -7.25 -0.76
CA GLY A 152 -17.16 -8.61 -1.22
C GLY A 152 -15.91 -9.50 -1.15
N GLU A 153 -16.14 -10.82 -1.23
CA GLU A 153 -15.06 -11.82 -1.15
C GLU A 153 -14.05 -11.69 -2.30
N VAL A 154 -14.53 -11.39 -3.51
CA VAL A 154 -13.66 -11.20 -4.69
C VAL A 154 -12.83 -9.94 -4.56
N GLU A 155 -13.45 -8.83 -4.15
CA GLU A 155 -12.75 -7.57 -3.88
C GLU A 155 -11.67 -7.74 -2.82
N GLY A 156 -12.00 -8.40 -1.71
CA GLY A 156 -11.07 -8.69 -0.62
C GLY A 156 -9.89 -9.55 -1.08
N ALA A 157 -10.15 -10.64 -1.81
CA ALA A 157 -9.12 -11.53 -2.33
C ALA A 157 -8.17 -10.81 -3.30
N MET A 158 -8.72 -10.05 -4.26
CA MET A 158 -7.91 -9.32 -5.24
C MET A 158 -7.12 -8.20 -4.59
N SER A 159 -7.68 -7.54 -3.59
CA SER A 159 -6.99 -6.50 -2.81
C SER A 159 -5.84 -7.09 -1.98
N SER A 160 -6.05 -8.24 -1.34
CA SER A 160 -4.99 -8.96 -0.58
C SER A 160 -3.82 -9.36 -1.47
N LEU A 161 -4.11 -9.87 -2.67
CA LEU A 161 -3.07 -10.16 -3.67
C LEU A 161 -2.31 -8.89 -4.07
N ALA A 162 -3.05 -7.82 -4.34
CA ALA A 162 -2.46 -6.56 -4.76
C ALA A 162 -1.47 -6.02 -3.74
N ILE A 163 -1.71 -6.14 -2.43
CA ILE A 163 -0.76 -5.73 -1.39
C ILE A 163 0.62 -6.37 -1.59
N VAL A 164 0.65 -7.68 -1.78
CA VAL A 164 1.90 -8.44 -1.88
C VAL A 164 2.66 -8.07 -3.14
N VAL A 165 1.98 -8.10 -4.29
CA VAL A 165 2.61 -7.83 -5.58
C VAL A 165 3.03 -6.35 -5.68
N CYS A 166 2.20 -5.41 -5.20
CA CYS A 166 2.56 -4.00 -5.13
C CYS A 166 3.79 -3.75 -4.25
N GLY A 167 3.88 -4.45 -3.11
CA GLY A 167 5.05 -4.35 -2.25
C GLY A 167 6.33 -4.67 -3.02
N LEU A 168 6.37 -5.85 -3.68
CA LEU A 168 7.52 -6.28 -4.47
C LEU A 168 7.82 -5.32 -5.64
N CYS A 169 6.80 -4.97 -6.41
CA CYS A 169 6.96 -4.06 -7.56
C CYS A 169 7.42 -2.67 -7.12
N THR A 170 6.95 -2.18 -5.95
CA THR A 170 7.36 -0.86 -5.44
C THR A 170 8.78 -0.86 -4.94
N VAL A 171 9.26 -1.93 -4.29
CA VAL A 171 10.68 -2.04 -3.89
C VAL A 171 11.59 -1.87 -5.10
N ILE A 172 11.33 -2.62 -6.18
CA ILE A 172 12.10 -2.54 -7.43
C ILE A 172 11.90 -1.16 -8.09
N GLY A 173 10.64 -0.72 -8.20
CA GLY A 173 10.30 0.53 -8.86
C GLY A 173 10.84 1.75 -8.14
N ALA A 174 10.77 1.81 -6.81
CA ALA A 174 11.28 2.92 -6.02
C ALA A 174 12.81 3.06 -6.16
N SER A 175 13.53 1.94 -6.17
CA SER A 175 14.98 1.95 -6.41
C SER A 175 15.33 2.54 -7.79
N ILE A 176 14.56 2.21 -8.84
CA ILE A 176 14.77 2.78 -10.18
C ILE A 176 14.38 4.27 -10.21
N PHE A 177 13.21 4.60 -9.63
CA PHE A 177 12.69 5.96 -9.64
C PHE A 177 13.50 6.93 -8.78
N SER A 178 14.20 6.46 -7.74
CA SER A 178 15.08 7.31 -6.92
C SER A 178 16.17 8.03 -7.72
N TYR A 179 16.62 7.44 -8.83
CA TYR A 179 17.61 8.07 -9.73
C TYR A 179 17.04 9.11 -10.70
N LEU A 180 15.70 9.28 -10.75
CA LEU A 180 15.07 10.19 -11.70
C LEU A 180 14.89 11.63 -11.18
N TRP A 181 15.25 11.85 -9.91
CA TRP A 181 15.12 13.14 -9.25
C TRP A 181 16.22 13.42 -8.23
#